data_662f1131e9975688f9616d3ca24a791d
#
_entry.id   662f1131e9975688f9616d3ca24a791d
#
_cell.length_a   1.000
_cell.length_b   1.000
_cell.length_c   1.000
_cell.angle_alpha   90.00
_cell.angle_beta   90.00
_cell.angle_gamma   90.00
#
_symmetry.space_group_name_H-M   'P 1'
#
loop_
_entity.id
_entity.type
_entity.pdbx_description
1 polymer ?
#
loop_
_entity_poly.entity_id
_entity_poly.type
_entity_poly.pdbx_seq_one_letter_code
_entity_poly.pdbx_strand_id
1 'polypeptide(L)'
;MSKTLLLALSLFAATVQAAPPQHLSVVYDLYRNGHKLGQVTDTLTRTGNRYTLVSETRATGPLKALWPGSIRLESAGVVTPQGLRPTQFKHARSDAPHKLATARLDWKARTIAYQYKGESWQMNGLEAGAQDQLSQLYQFMFAPRLPADLGLQVVSGRDLKDYRYARTDGGTLTTPLGALATQQFQRITQQSDDKAVTVWVAPARNNLPVQIRVSEDGVTLEQRLVRASIKG
;
A
#
# COMPACT_ATOMS: atom_id res chain seq x y z
N MET A 1 28.04 15.84 -57.46
CA MET A 1 27.73 16.28 -56.09
C MET A 1 26.70 15.34 -55.50
N SER A 2 27.18 14.28 -54.79
CA SER A 2 26.30 13.28 -54.17
C SER A 2 25.97 13.73 -52.76
N LYS A 3 24.67 13.92 -52.48
CA LYS A 3 24.16 14.18 -51.11
C LYS A 3 23.84 12.85 -50.42
N THR A 4 24.67 12.47 -49.50
CA THR A 4 24.44 11.31 -48.62
C THR A 4 23.43 11.71 -47.52
N LEU A 5 22.23 11.12 -47.56
CA LEU A 5 21.18 11.33 -46.55
C LEU A 5 21.43 10.36 -45.40
N LEU A 6 21.91 10.86 -44.24
CA LEU A 6 22.05 10.10 -43.03
C LEU A 6 20.68 9.96 -42.36
N LEU A 7 20.13 8.75 -42.39
CA LEU A 7 18.88 8.39 -41.70
C LEU A 7 19.25 8.06 -40.22
N ALA A 8 18.92 8.97 -39.29
CA ALA A 8 19.10 8.74 -37.86
C ALA A 8 17.96 7.83 -37.36
N LEU A 9 18.30 6.56 -37.09
CA LEU A 9 17.38 5.58 -36.49
C LEU A 9 17.32 5.82 -34.97
N SER A 10 16.30 6.56 -34.51
CA SER A 10 16.04 6.72 -33.07
C SER A 10 15.45 5.42 -32.49
N LEU A 11 16.27 4.66 -31.74
CA LEU A 11 15.78 3.55 -30.94
C LEU A 11 14.91 4.10 -29.80
N PHE A 12 13.59 3.97 -29.92
CA PHE A 12 12.69 4.08 -28.78
C PHE A 12 12.90 2.85 -27.88
N ALA A 13 13.62 3.02 -26.77
CA ALA A 13 13.66 2.03 -25.70
C ALA A 13 12.26 2.00 -25.04
N ALA A 14 11.43 1.02 -25.44
CA ALA A 14 10.19 0.72 -24.73
C ALA A 14 10.58 0.23 -23.32
N THR A 15 10.23 0.98 -22.32
CA THR A 15 10.35 0.54 -20.91
C THR A 15 9.38 -0.64 -20.72
N VAL A 16 9.91 -1.86 -20.70
CA VAL A 16 9.13 -3.05 -20.36
C VAL A 16 8.78 -2.93 -18.88
N GLN A 17 7.57 -2.54 -18.58
CA GLN A 17 7.05 -2.59 -17.23
C GLN A 17 6.90 -4.07 -16.83
N ALA A 18 7.54 -4.48 -15.73
CA ALA A 18 7.43 -5.83 -15.23
C ALA A 18 5.95 -6.17 -14.98
N ALA A 19 5.55 -7.39 -15.34
CA ALA A 19 4.19 -7.85 -15.10
C ALA A 19 3.85 -7.79 -13.59
N PRO A 20 2.62 -7.43 -13.23
CA PRO A 20 2.21 -7.42 -11.82
C PRO A 20 2.43 -8.79 -11.17
N PRO A 21 2.95 -8.84 -9.92
CA PRO A 21 3.31 -10.09 -9.27
C PRO A 21 2.09 -11.01 -9.08
N GLN A 22 2.31 -12.33 -9.17
CA GLN A 22 1.34 -13.36 -8.79
C GLN A 22 1.42 -13.68 -7.30
N HIS A 23 2.64 -13.61 -6.75
CA HIS A 23 2.85 -13.80 -5.32
C HIS A 23 3.87 -12.78 -4.81
N LEU A 24 3.54 -12.16 -3.69
CA LEU A 24 4.41 -11.26 -2.96
C LEU A 24 4.41 -11.65 -1.49
N SER A 25 5.59 -11.74 -0.88
CA SER A 25 5.73 -11.85 0.58
C SER A 25 6.78 -10.83 1.03
N VAL A 26 6.38 -9.93 1.92
CA VAL A 26 7.25 -8.87 2.45
C VAL A 26 7.19 -8.88 3.96
N VAL A 27 8.34 -8.69 4.59
CA VAL A 27 8.43 -8.53 6.06
C VAL A 27 9.09 -7.19 6.36
N TYR A 28 8.46 -6.46 7.27
CA TYR A 28 8.97 -5.20 7.79
C TYR A 28 9.20 -5.31 9.30
N ASP A 29 10.27 -4.70 9.79
CA ASP A 29 10.38 -4.36 11.21
C ASP A 29 9.50 -3.14 11.50
N LEU A 30 8.70 -3.21 12.56
CA LEU A 30 7.83 -2.15 13.02
C LEU A 30 8.48 -1.41 14.19
N TYR A 31 8.58 -0.09 14.05
CA TYR A 31 9.08 0.81 15.09
C TYR A 31 7.99 1.79 15.55
N ARG A 32 8.05 2.19 16.81
CA ARG A 32 7.29 3.31 17.38
C ARG A 32 8.27 4.28 18.03
N ASN A 33 8.29 5.52 17.57
CA ASN A 33 9.22 6.55 18.04
C ASN A 33 10.67 6.05 18.11
N GLY A 34 11.12 5.32 17.07
CA GLY A 34 12.47 4.75 16.98
C GLY A 34 12.70 3.42 17.71
N HIS A 35 11.79 2.97 18.55
CA HIS A 35 11.90 1.70 19.28
C HIS A 35 11.20 0.57 18.52
N LYS A 36 11.92 -0.55 18.29
CA LYS A 36 11.36 -1.72 17.60
C LYS A 36 10.28 -2.37 18.49
N LEU A 37 9.07 -2.50 17.93
CA LEU A 37 7.92 -3.12 18.60
C LEU A 37 7.67 -4.56 18.12
N GLY A 38 7.88 -4.80 16.82
CA GLY A 38 7.44 -6.05 16.23
C GLY A 38 7.78 -6.14 14.75
N GLN A 39 7.00 -6.95 14.08
CA GLN A 39 7.07 -7.13 12.62
C GLN A 39 5.69 -7.06 12.00
N VAL A 40 5.68 -6.61 10.74
CA VAL A 40 4.55 -6.70 9.83
C VAL A 40 4.93 -7.67 8.72
N THR A 41 4.07 -8.63 8.44
CA THR A 41 4.20 -9.56 7.31
C THR A 41 3.05 -9.34 6.36
N ASP A 42 3.37 -8.93 5.14
CA ASP A 42 2.39 -8.72 4.08
C ASP A 42 2.52 -9.83 3.04
N THR A 43 1.40 -10.41 2.66
CA THR A 43 1.34 -11.47 1.65
C THR A 43 0.27 -11.13 0.63
N LEU A 44 0.64 -11.05 -0.65
CA LEU A 44 -0.30 -10.95 -1.76
C LEU A 44 -0.27 -12.24 -2.57
N THR A 45 -1.43 -12.75 -2.89
CA THR A 45 -1.62 -13.88 -3.80
C THR A 45 -2.62 -13.47 -4.88
N ARG A 46 -2.27 -13.71 -6.15
CA ARG A 46 -3.13 -13.45 -7.30
C ARG A 46 -3.38 -14.73 -8.08
N THR A 47 -4.63 -14.99 -8.40
CA THR A 47 -5.07 -16.09 -9.28
C THR A 47 -5.93 -15.50 -10.38
N GLY A 48 -5.42 -15.55 -11.60
CA GLY A 48 -6.03 -14.82 -12.72
C GLY A 48 -6.03 -13.31 -12.43
N ASN A 49 -7.20 -12.71 -12.44
CA ASN A 49 -7.38 -11.29 -12.11
C ASN A 49 -7.81 -11.05 -10.65
N ARG A 50 -8.02 -12.09 -9.84
CA ARG A 50 -8.38 -11.92 -8.42
C ARG A 50 -7.14 -11.84 -7.55
N TYR A 51 -7.16 -10.96 -6.55
CA TYR A 51 -6.11 -10.88 -5.53
C TYR A 51 -6.66 -11.00 -4.12
N THR A 52 -5.82 -11.49 -3.24
CA THR A 52 -5.97 -11.37 -1.78
C THR A 52 -4.66 -10.85 -1.23
N LEU A 53 -4.73 -9.79 -0.45
CA LEU A 53 -3.61 -9.16 0.23
C LEU A 53 -3.89 -9.19 1.73
N VAL A 54 -2.95 -9.71 2.50
CA VAL A 54 -3.05 -9.87 3.95
C VAL A 54 -1.85 -9.21 4.58
N SER A 55 -2.09 -8.39 5.60
CA SER A 55 -1.06 -7.80 6.45
C SER A 55 -1.27 -8.27 7.88
N GLU A 56 -0.26 -8.85 8.49
CA GLU A 56 -0.29 -9.30 9.86
C GLU A 56 0.81 -8.63 10.69
N THR A 57 0.40 -7.91 11.73
CA THR A 57 1.30 -7.25 12.68
C THR A 57 1.35 -8.04 13.99
N ARG A 58 2.56 -8.37 14.44
CA ARG A 58 2.82 -9.07 15.71
C ARG A 58 3.97 -8.41 16.46
N ALA A 59 3.86 -8.34 17.78
CA ALA A 59 5.00 -7.98 18.62
C ALA A 59 6.10 -9.04 18.53
N THR A 60 7.36 -8.62 18.72
CA THR A 60 8.53 -9.51 18.72
C THR A 60 9.36 -9.32 19.99
N GLY A 61 10.26 -10.28 20.27
CA GLY A 61 11.12 -10.24 21.45
C GLY A 61 10.31 -10.23 22.77
N PRO A 62 10.80 -9.54 23.81
CA PRO A 62 10.13 -9.48 25.11
C PRO A 62 8.71 -8.88 25.05
N LEU A 63 8.45 -7.99 24.11
CA LEU A 63 7.13 -7.35 23.92
C LEU A 63 6.04 -8.35 23.53
N LYS A 64 6.40 -9.52 22.99
CA LYS A 64 5.45 -10.60 22.69
C LYS A 64 4.73 -11.11 23.93
N ALA A 65 5.41 -11.11 25.08
CA ALA A 65 4.80 -11.52 26.36
C ALA A 65 3.78 -10.47 26.85
N LEU A 66 4.03 -9.17 26.58
CA LEU A 66 3.14 -8.08 26.97
C LEU A 66 1.96 -7.91 26.00
N TRP A 67 2.16 -8.22 24.74
CA TRP A 67 1.13 -8.18 23.72
C TRP A 67 1.20 -9.42 22.81
N PRO A 68 0.57 -10.53 23.23
CA PRO A 68 0.56 -11.78 22.47
C PRO A 68 -0.39 -11.74 21.26
N GLY A 69 -1.19 -10.69 21.14
CA GLY A 69 -2.15 -10.49 20.07
C GLY A 69 -1.54 -10.18 18.71
N SER A 70 -2.41 -10.08 17.72
CA SER A 70 -2.08 -9.62 16.38
C SER A 70 -3.11 -8.66 15.83
N ILE A 71 -2.66 -7.78 14.90
CA ILE A 71 -3.55 -6.98 14.05
C ILE A 71 -3.46 -7.61 12.66
N ARG A 72 -4.62 -7.85 12.05
CA ARG A 72 -4.74 -8.42 10.71
C ARG A 72 -5.61 -7.52 9.84
N LEU A 73 -5.02 -7.08 8.74
CA LEU A 73 -5.74 -6.41 7.65
C LEU A 73 -5.85 -7.37 6.47
N GLU A 74 -7.00 -7.37 5.81
CA GLU A 74 -7.22 -8.13 4.58
C GLU A 74 -7.87 -7.21 3.54
N SER A 75 -7.32 -7.22 2.33
CA SER A 75 -7.89 -6.60 1.14
C SER A 75 -8.08 -7.67 0.08
N ALA A 76 -9.25 -7.76 -0.49
CA ALA A 76 -9.53 -8.68 -1.59
C ALA A 76 -10.26 -7.95 -2.72
N GLY A 77 -9.98 -8.35 -3.96
CA GLY A 77 -10.57 -7.70 -5.12
C GLY A 77 -10.04 -8.25 -6.43
N VAL A 78 -10.00 -7.38 -7.44
CA VAL A 78 -9.51 -7.72 -8.77
C VAL A 78 -8.37 -6.79 -9.20
N VAL A 79 -7.48 -7.32 -10.02
CA VAL A 79 -6.47 -6.54 -10.73
C VAL A 79 -7.07 -6.09 -12.06
N THR A 80 -6.99 -4.81 -12.35
CA THR A 80 -7.47 -4.18 -13.57
C THR A 80 -6.29 -3.52 -14.31
N PRO A 81 -6.47 -3.03 -15.53
CA PRO A 81 -5.44 -2.24 -16.21
C PRO A 81 -5.02 -0.97 -15.44
N GLN A 82 -5.86 -0.47 -14.52
CA GLN A 82 -5.59 0.69 -13.68
C GLN A 82 -4.94 0.34 -12.33
N GLY A 83 -4.75 -0.95 -12.06
CA GLY A 83 -4.18 -1.48 -10.82
C GLY A 83 -5.18 -2.25 -9.97
N LEU A 84 -4.98 -2.22 -8.66
CA LEU A 84 -5.84 -2.92 -7.71
C LEU A 84 -7.23 -2.26 -7.63
N ARG A 85 -8.27 -3.09 -7.60
CA ARG A 85 -9.66 -2.67 -7.40
C ARG A 85 -10.26 -3.51 -6.29
N PRO A 86 -10.18 -3.04 -5.03
CA PRO A 86 -10.68 -3.78 -3.88
C PRO A 86 -12.21 -3.91 -3.92
N THR A 87 -12.71 -5.06 -3.45
CA THR A 87 -14.15 -5.31 -3.26
C THR A 87 -14.49 -5.58 -1.80
N GLN A 88 -13.49 -5.92 -0.99
CA GLN A 88 -13.66 -6.18 0.42
C GLN A 88 -12.41 -5.79 1.20
N PHE A 89 -12.63 -5.16 2.36
CA PHE A 89 -11.61 -4.86 3.36
C PHE A 89 -12.05 -5.36 4.73
N LYS A 90 -11.07 -5.87 5.52
CA LYS A 90 -11.29 -6.28 6.92
C LYS A 90 -10.13 -5.78 7.77
N HIS A 91 -10.47 -5.36 8.99
CA HIS A 91 -9.52 -5.05 10.04
C HIS A 91 -9.91 -5.81 11.30
N ALA A 92 -9.10 -6.75 11.70
CA ALA A 92 -9.31 -7.60 12.86
C ALA A 92 -8.18 -7.43 13.89
N ARG A 93 -8.52 -7.58 15.15
CA ARG A 93 -7.56 -7.64 16.26
C ARG A 93 -7.86 -8.91 17.07
N SER A 94 -6.85 -9.73 17.29
CA SER A 94 -7.03 -11.00 18.04
C SER A 94 -7.34 -10.77 19.53
N ASP A 95 -6.85 -9.65 20.09
CA ASP A 95 -7.10 -9.22 21.48
C ASP A 95 -8.43 -8.46 21.64
N ALA A 96 -9.13 -8.15 20.57
CA ALA A 96 -10.39 -7.44 20.58
C ALA A 96 -11.31 -7.87 19.42
N PRO A 97 -11.78 -9.14 19.37
CA PRO A 97 -12.56 -9.67 18.25
C PRO A 97 -13.86 -8.90 18.00
N HIS A 98 -14.46 -8.31 19.03
CA HIS A 98 -15.65 -7.47 18.93
C HIS A 98 -15.41 -6.15 18.17
N LYS A 99 -14.14 -5.79 17.91
CA LYS A 99 -13.74 -4.63 17.09
C LYS A 99 -13.45 -5.00 15.64
N LEU A 100 -13.93 -6.15 15.18
CA LEU A 100 -13.85 -6.48 13.75
C LEU A 100 -14.58 -5.39 12.95
N ALA A 101 -13.85 -4.80 12.00
CA ALA A 101 -14.39 -3.83 11.07
C ALA A 101 -14.31 -4.39 9.65
N THR A 102 -15.38 -4.26 8.88
CA THR A 102 -15.44 -4.69 7.49
C THR A 102 -16.01 -3.60 6.60
N ALA A 103 -15.53 -3.56 5.35
CA ALA A 103 -16.09 -2.72 4.30
C ALA A 103 -16.24 -3.57 3.03
N ARG A 104 -17.41 -3.48 2.37
CA ARG A 104 -17.69 -4.08 1.07
C ARG A 104 -17.96 -2.98 0.06
N LEU A 105 -17.20 -2.98 -1.03
CA LEU A 105 -17.25 -1.96 -2.06
C LEU A 105 -18.07 -2.48 -3.24
N ASP A 106 -19.23 -1.86 -3.49
CA ASP A 106 -20.03 -2.10 -4.69
C ASP A 106 -19.72 -1.03 -5.74
N TRP A 107 -18.93 -1.41 -6.72
CA TRP A 107 -18.49 -0.53 -7.79
C TRP A 107 -19.60 -0.16 -8.78
N LYS A 108 -20.64 -1.01 -8.92
CA LYS A 108 -21.77 -0.73 -9.80
C LYS A 108 -22.72 0.28 -9.16
N ALA A 109 -23.04 0.06 -7.89
CA ALA A 109 -23.88 0.97 -7.11
C ALA A 109 -23.12 2.22 -6.62
N ARG A 110 -21.77 2.22 -6.69
CA ARG A 110 -20.90 3.27 -6.14
C ARG A 110 -21.11 3.48 -4.63
N THR A 111 -21.24 2.38 -3.90
CA THR A 111 -21.53 2.38 -2.46
C THR A 111 -20.53 1.52 -1.69
N ILE A 112 -20.44 1.79 -0.40
CA ILE A 112 -19.63 1.00 0.54
C ILE A 112 -20.52 0.61 1.70
N ALA A 113 -20.67 -0.70 1.94
CA ALA A 113 -21.36 -1.22 3.11
C ALA A 113 -20.37 -1.53 4.22
N TYR A 114 -20.56 -0.93 5.37
CA TYR A 114 -19.71 -1.08 6.55
C TYR A 114 -20.36 -1.91 7.63
N GLN A 115 -19.52 -2.60 8.42
CA GLN A 115 -19.94 -3.26 9.64
C GLN A 115 -18.85 -3.11 10.71
N TYR A 116 -19.24 -2.64 11.90
CA TYR A 116 -18.33 -2.47 13.04
C TYR A 116 -19.11 -2.53 14.36
N LYS A 117 -18.65 -3.33 15.33
CA LYS A 117 -19.25 -3.50 16.66
C LYS A 117 -20.74 -3.83 16.63
N GLY A 118 -21.22 -4.63 15.66
CA GLY A 118 -22.61 -4.99 15.50
C GLY A 118 -23.46 -3.98 14.73
N GLU A 119 -22.96 -2.78 14.49
CA GLU A 119 -23.62 -1.76 13.68
C GLU A 119 -23.29 -1.96 12.20
N SER A 120 -24.24 -1.62 11.33
CA SER A 120 -24.09 -1.64 9.88
C SER A 120 -24.62 -0.34 9.28
N TRP A 121 -23.88 0.22 8.32
CA TRP A 121 -24.31 1.42 7.58
C TRP A 121 -23.76 1.38 6.16
N GLN A 122 -24.24 2.29 5.34
CA GLN A 122 -23.81 2.44 3.96
C GLN A 122 -23.41 3.88 3.68
N MET A 123 -22.35 4.04 2.88
CA MET A 123 -21.93 5.32 2.34
C MET A 123 -21.99 5.29 0.82
N ASN A 124 -22.36 6.40 0.22
CA ASN A 124 -22.35 6.63 -1.23
C ASN A 124 -21.06 7.37 -1.63
N GLY A 125 -20.80 7.46 -2.94
CA GLY A 125 -19.72 8.29 -3.47
C GLY A 125 -18.41 7.53 -3.69
N LEU A 126 -18.45 6.19 -3.78
CA LEU A 126 -17.28 5.41 -4.20
C LEU A 126 -16.85 5.81 -5.61
N GLU A 127 -15.62 6.28 -5.76
CA GLU A 127 -15.05 6.76 -7.01
C GLU A 127 -14.11 5.74 -7.65
N ALA A 128 -13.93 5.87 -8.97
CA ALA A 128 -12.99 5.03 -9.70
C ALA A 128 -11.56 5.21 -9.15
N GLY A 129 -10.85 4.10 -8.95
CA GLY A 129 -9.49 4.13 -8.40
C GLY A 129 -9.41 4.14 -6.87
N ALA A 130 -10.54 4.21 -6.14
CA ALA A 130 -10.55 4.11 -4.69
C ALA A 130 -9.82 2.84 -4.22
N GLN A 131 -9.09 2.96 -3.14
CA GLN A 131 -8.34 1.89 -2.50
C GLN A 131 -8.86 1.67 -1.07
N ASP A 132 -8.50 0.55 -0.45
CA ASP A 132 -8.61 0.42 1.00
C ASP A 132 -7.28 0.73 1.69
N GLN A 133 -7.28 0.76 3.03
CA GLN A 133 -6.11 1.09 3.84
C GLN A 133 -4.88 0.21 3.54
N LEU A 134 -5.08 -1.02 3.08
CA LEU A 134 -3.99 -1.93 2.78
C LEU A 134 -3.62 -1.89 1.30
N SER A 135 -4.61 -1.94 0.40
CA SER A 135 -4.37 -1.97 -1.04
C SER A 135 -3.69 -0.70 -1.56
N GLN A 136 -3.93 0.48 -0.95
CA GLN A 136 -3.27 1.72 -1.34
C GLN A 136 -1.74 1.63 -1.30
N LEU A 137 -1.18 0.88 -0.33
CA LEU A 137 0.27 0.73 -0.17
C LEU A 137 0.90 -0.09 -1.30
N TYR A 138 0.14 -1.01 -1.87
CA TYR A 138 0.59 -1.89 -2.94
C TYR A 138 0.11 -1.44 -4.32
N GLN A 139 -0.82 -0.47 -4.39
CA GLN A 139 -1.26 0.12 -5.65
C GLN A 139 -0.08 0.66 -6.48
N PHE A 140 0.99 1.14 -5.83
CA PHE A 140 2.22 1.58 -6.50
C PHE A 140 2.86 0.50 -7.37
N MET A 141 2.72 -0.79 -7.01
CA MET A 141 3.24 -1.93 -7.78
C MET A 141 2.34 -2.32 -8.96
N PHE A 142 1.06 -1.94 -8.93
CA PHE A 142 0.05 -2.38 -9.88
C PHE A 142 -0.43 -1.26 -10.80
N ALA A 143 -0.23 -0.01 -10.42
CA ALA A 143 -0.61 1.13 -11.24
C ALA A 143 0.30 1.24 -12.48
N PRO A 144 -0.26 1.46 -13.68
CA PRO A 144 0.54 1.57 -14.91
C PRO A 144 1.42 2.82 -14.93
N ARG A 145 1.04 3.84 -14.16
CA ARG A 145 1.78 5.10 -13.99
C ARG A 145 1.59 5.63 -12.57
N LEU A 146 2.64 6.26 -12.07
CA LEU A 146 2.61 6.96 -10.77
C LEU A 146 2.75 8.46 -11.06
N PRO A 147 1.67 9.24 -10.99
CA PRO A 147 1.72 10.69 -11.22
C PRO A 147 2.50 11.41 -10.11
N ALA A 148 2.89 12.66 -10.38
CA ALA A 148 3.55 13.50 -9.38
C ALA A 148 2.59 13.91 -8.24
N ASP A 149 1.31 14.04 -8.55
CA ASP A 149 0.21 14.31 -7.62
C ASP A 149 -0.80 13.16 -7.78
N LEU A 150 -0.92 12.32 -6.75
CA LEU A 150 -1.79 11.15 -6.74
C LEU A 150 -2.94 11.39 -5.77
N GLY A 151 -4.14 11.64 -6.31
CA GLY A 151 -5.39 11.67 -5.56
C GLY A 151 -6.05 10.29 -5.57
N LEU A 152 -6.52 9.83 -4.41
CA LEU A 152 -7.33 8.62 -4.31
C LEU A 152 -8.20 8.64 -3.05
N GLN A 153 -9.38 8.04 -3.17
CA GLN A 153 -10.19 7.74 -2.01
C GLN A 153 -9.63 6.52 -1.28
N VAL A 154 -9.65 6.56 0.04
CA VAL A 154 -9.22 5.44 0.89
C VAL A 154 -10.36 5.02 1.82
N VAL A 155 -10.79 3.77 1.62
CA VAL A 155 -11.78 3.09 2.45
C VAL A 155 -11.08 2.50 3.66
N SER A 156 -11.47 2.92 4.85
CA SER A 156 -11.11 2.24 6.09
C SER A 156 -12.15 1.17 6.46
N GLY A 157 -12.04 0.59 7.64
CA GLY A 157 -13.12 -0.26 8.17
C GLY A 157 -14.36 0.52 8.64
N ARG A 158 -14.37 1.88 8.59
CA ARG A 158 -15.43 2.72 9.16
C ARG A 158 -15.76 3.98 8.38
N ASP A 159 -14.87 4.42 7.50
CA ASP A 159 -15.02 5.69 6.78
C ASP A 159 -14.40 5.64 5.37
N LEU A 160 -14.70 6.65 4.59
CA LEU A 160 -14.15 6.96 3.29
C LEU A 160 -13.51 8.34 3.37
N LYS A 161 -12.23 8.45 3.00
CA LYS A 161 -11.48 9.71 3.02
C LYS A 161 -10.75 9.94 1.70
N ASP A 162 -10.65 11.20 1.29
CA ASP A 162 -9.85 11.61 0.16
C ASP A 162 -8.41 11.86 0.61
N TYR A 163 -7.45 11.19 -0.04
CA TYR A 163 -6.03 11.37 0.19
C TYR A 163 -5.38 11.94 -1.07
N ARG A 164 -4.45 12.84 -0.86
CA ARG A 164 -3.55 13.34 -1.91
C ARG A 164 -2.12 13.08 -1.50
N TYR A 165 -1.33 12.57 -2.43
CA TYR A 165 0.08 12.30 -2.22
C TYR A 165 0.90 13.11 -3.21
N ALA A 166 1.88 13.86 -2.71
CA ALA A 166 2.92 14.46 -3.53
C ALA A 166 4.07 13.47 -3.68
N ARG A 167 4.55 13.28 -4.91
CA ARG A 167 5.73 12.47 -5.20
C ARG A 167 6.96 13.37 -5.25
N THR A 168 8.01 12.96 -4.53
CA THR A 168 9.34 13.59 -4.55
C THR A 168 10.43 12.53 -4.70
N ASP A 169 11.67 12.98 -4.87
CA ASP A 169 12.83 12.10 -4.74
C ASP A 169 12.92 11.61 -3.28
N GLY A 170 12.96 10.30 -3.09
CA GLY A 170 13.09 9.68 -1.76
C GLY A 170 14.52 9.42 -1.35
N GLY A 171 15.48 9.76 -2.21
CA GLY A 171 16.90 9.45 -2.01
C GLY A 171 17.19 7.95 -2.10
N THR A 172 18.35 7.57 -1.59
CA THR A 172 18.80 6.18 -1.53
C THR A 172 18.63 5.63 -0.11
N LEU A 173 17.88 4.54 0.02
CA LEU A 173 17.71 3.84 1.29
C LEU A 173 18.57 2.58 1.31
N THR A 174 19.34 2.39 2.38
CA THR A 174 20.02 1.13 2.67
C THR A 174 19.02 0.12 3.21
N THR A 175 18.85 -0.98 2.49
CA THR A 175 17.92 -2.06 2.84
C THR A 175 18.65 -3.40 2.83
N PRO A 176 18.10 -4.47 3.39
CA PRO A 176 18.67 -5.83 3.25
C PRO A 176 18.74 -6.34 1.80
N LEU A 177 18.03 -5.67 0.87
CA LEU A 177 18.11 -5.95 -0.57
C LEU A 177 19.19 -5.11 -1.28
N GLY A 178 20.01 -4.38 -0.53
CA GLY A 178 21.02 -3.44 -1.01
C GLY A 178 20.58 -1.98 -0.90
N ALA A 179 21.42 -1.09 -1.41
CA ALA A 179 21.09 0.34 -1.55
C ALA A 179 20.10 0.52 -2.71
N LEU A 180 18.93 1.07 -2.43
CA LEU A 180 17.86 1.26 -3.40
C LEU A 180 17.53 2.75 -3.54
N ALA A 181 17.62 3.26 -4.76
CA ALA A 181 17.04 4.56 -5.09
C ALA A 181 15.53 4.48 -4.94
N THR A 182 14.92 5.49 -4.29
CA THR A 182 13.51 5.49 -3.97
C THR A 182 12.79 6.74 -4.48
N GLN A 183 11.49 6.60 -4.68
CA GLN A 183 10.56 7.71 -4.80
C GLN A 183 9.74 7.77 -3.51
N GLN A 184 9.52 8.98 -3.01
CA GLN A 184 8.73 9.21 -1.81
C GLN A 184 7.36 9.74 -2.21
N PHE A 185 6.32 9.14 -1.66
CA PHE A 185 4.93 9.61 -1.74
C PHE A 185 4.51 10.08 -0.35
N GLN A 186 4.36 11.39 -0.19
CA GLN A 186 3.96 12.00 1.06
C GLN A 186 2.52 12.48 0.98
N ARG A 187 1.67 12.03 1.91
CA ARG A 187 0.30 12.52 2.02
C ARG A 187 0.32 14.01 2.35
N ILE A 188 -0.39 14.79 1.56
CA ILE A 188 -0.64 16.20 1.81
C ILE A 188 -1.74 16.26 2.88
N THR A 189 -1.41 16.76 4.06
CA THR A 189 -2.36 16.98 5.16
C THR A 189 -2.96 18.37 5.05
N GLN A 190 -4.24 18.49 5.36
CA GLN A 190 -4.95 19.78 5.32
C GLN A 190 -4.98 20.44 6.72
N GLN A 191 -4.92 19.64 7.77
CA GLN A 191 -4.94 20.06 9.17
C GLN A 191 -3.73 19.49 9.90
N SER A 192 -3.31 20.18 10.99
CA SER A 192 -2.10 19.80 11.75
C SER A 192 -2.24 18.46 12.51
N ASP A 193 -3.47 18.06 12.81
CA ASP A 193 -3.84 16.80 13.48
C ASP A 193 -4.13 15.64 12.50
N ASP A 194 -4.07 15.93 11.20
CA ASP A 194 -4.21 14.88 10.19
C ASP A 194 -3.04 13.89 10.26
N LYS A 195 -3.39 12.62 10.13
CA LYS A 195 -2.41 11.54 10.02
C LYS A 195 -1.49 11.75 8.82
N ALA A 196 -0.22 12.04 9.08
CA ALA A 196 0.80 12.12 8.04
C ALA A 196 1.23 10.72 7.62
N VAL A 197 1.23 10.44 6.33
CA VAL A 197 1.67 9.16 5.77
C VAL A 197 2.72 9.42 4.72
N THR A 198 3.83 8.70 4.80
CA THR A 198 4.90 8.73 3.80
C THR A 198 5.27 7.31 3.41
N VAL A 199 5.31 7.04 2.11
CA VAL A 199 5.68 5.74 1.54
C VAL A 199 6.87 5.94 0.62
N TRP A 200 7.96 5.19 0.86
CA TRP A 200 9.10 5.10 -0.03
C TRP A 200 8.98 3.84 -0.86
N VAL A 201 8.95 4.00 -2.17
CA VAL A 201 8.90 2.89 -3.12
C VAL A 201 10.18 2.79 -3.91
N ALA A 202 10.62 1.57 -4.23
CA ALA A 202 11.81 1.31 -5.02
C ALA A 202 11.43 0.97 -6.48
N PRO A 203 11.65 1.89 -7.46
CA PRO A 203 11.31 1.65 -8.86
C PRO A 203 12.02 0.43 -9.44
N ALA A 204 13.30 0.20 -9.08
CA ALA A 204 14.08 -0.97 -9.50
C ALA A 204 13.53 -2.31 -8.96
N ARG A 205 12.54 -2.28 -8.07
CA ARG A 205 11.84 -3.43 -7.48
C ARG A 205 10.35 -3.37 -7.73
N ASN A 206 9.95 -2.92 -8.93
CA ASN A 206 8.55 -2.78 -9.33
C ASN A 206 7.75 -1.90 -8.35
N ASN A 207 8.31 -0.76 -7.93
CA ASN A 207 7.73 0.17 -6.96
C ASN A 207 7.34 -0.49 -5.62
N LEU A 208 8.07 -1.52 -5.20
CA LEU A 208 7.89 -2.14 -3.88
C LEU A 208 8.00 -1.09 -2.79
N PRO A 209 7.03 -0.97 -1.86
CA PRO A 209 7.20 -0.19 -0.64
C PRO A 209 8.36 -0.76 0.19
N VAL A 210 9.39 0.06 0.44
CA VAL A 210 10.57 -0.35 1.21
C VAL A 210 10.62 0.30 2.58
N GLN A 211 9.91 1.41 2.75
CA GLN A 211 9.69 2.07 4.02
C GLN A 211 8.34 2.75 4.03
N ILE A 212 7.64 2.67 5.16
CA ILE A 212 6.34 3.33 5.37
C ILE A 212 6.42 4.02 6.73
N ARG A 213 6.06 5.31 6.77
CA ARG A 213 6.00 6.09 8.01
C ARG A 213 4.61 6.68 8.16
N VAL A 214 4.07 6.56 9.36
CA VAL A 214 2.79 7.15 9.75
C VAL A 214 3.00 7.94 11.03
N SER A 215 2.66 9.21 11.03
CA SER A 215 2.74 10.07 12.22
C SER A 215 1.37 10.67 12.52
N GLU A 216 0.95 10.58 13.77
CA GLU A 216 -0.34 11.05 14.28
C GLU A 216 -0.19 11.34 15.78
N ASP A 217 -0.63 12.48 16.26
CA ASP A 217 -0.63 12.87 17.69
C ASP A 217 0.73 12.66 18.40
N GLY A 218 1.83 13.05 17.76
CA GLY A 218 3.19 12.91 18.31
C GLY A 218 3.73 11.47 18.32
N VAL A 219 2.97 10.51 17.83
CA VAL A 219 3.40 9.11 17.67
C VAL A 219 3.81 8.86 16.23
N THR A 220 5.02 8.34 16.03
CA THR A 220 5.50 7.89 14.73
C THR A 220 5.60 6.37 14.70
N LEU A 221 4.87 5.74 13.79
CA LEU A 221 5.03 4.34 13.43
C LEU A 221 5.82 4.27 12.12
N GLU A 222 6.82 3.39 12.10
CA GLU A 222 7.65 3.20 10.93
C GLU A 222 7.84 1.72 10.64
N GLN A 223 7.60 1.33 9.39
CA GLN A 223 7.88 0.00 8.87
C GLN A 223 9.12 0.09 7.98
N ARG A 224 10.13 -0.74 8.25
CA ARG A 224 11.37 -0.82 7.46
C ARG A 224 11.50 -2.22 6.89
N LEU A 225 11.77 -2.31 5.60
CA LEU A 225 11.92 -3.58 4.89
C LEU A 225 12.98 -4.46 5.54
N VAL A 226 12.64 -5.73 5.79
CA VAL A 226 13.55 -6.78 6.24
C VAL A 226 13.82 -7.77 5.12
N ARG A 227 12.79 -8.23 4.43
CA ARG A 227 12.92 -9.16 3.30
C ARG A 227 11.72 -9.04 2.38
N ALA A 228 11.93 -9.37 1.11
CA ALA A 228 10.86 -9.47 0.13
C ALA A 228 11.11 -10.65 -0.82
N SER A 229 10.05 -11.33 -1.21
CA SER A 229 10.01 -12.33 -2.26
C SER A 229 8.89 -11.97 -3.22
N ILE A 230 9.24 -11.77 -4.49
CA ILE A 230 8.31 -11.39 -5.55
C ILE A 230 8.40 -12.47 -6.62
N LYS A 231 7.24 -13.05 -6.99
CA LYS A 231 7.14 -14.05 -8.05
C LYS A 231 6.09 -13.60 -9.05
N GLY A 232 6.44 -13.62 -10.32
CA GLY A 232 5.58 -13.36 -11.48
C GLY A 232 4.82 -14.57 -11.94
#